data_f5530f227faae5222ac74fb9ac454a82
#
_entry.id   f5530f227faae5222ac74fb9ac454a82
#
_cell.length_a   1.000
_cell.length_b   1.000
_cell.length_c   1.000
_cell.angle_alpha   90.00
_cell.angle_beta   90.00
_cell.angle_gamma   90.00
#
_symmetry.space_group_name_H-M   'P 1'
#
loop_
_entity.id
_entity.type
_entity.pdbx_description
1 polymer ?
#
loop_
_entity_poly.entity_id
_entity_poly.type
_entity_poly.pdbx_seq_one_letter_code
_entity_poly.pdbx_strand_id
1 'polypeptide(L)'
;MTTSTPLEPTARTTVNRGRNRSVADRDQLHAFLADALVAHIGVVVAEDGQSHPVVLPAAFAIDLDGPDPDGTLYVHGSVAAGWLRAAQDATVCVTVTELDGLVAGRSAFHHSMNYRSAVVIGPARVVDDPGERQHALDLVVDHMIPGRSATLRASTRKELAATAVLAVPLREASMKARAGGPVDEPEDVDAGVWGGHIPLHRVAGEPVTGEDANGPAPADVVRRAASL
;
A
#
# COMPACT_ATOMS: atom_id res chain seq x y z
N MET A 1 14.25 -24.38 -2.42
CA MET A 1 13.85 -23.35 -3.37
C MET A 1 12.33 -23.35 -3.37
N THR A 2 11.72 -22.44 -2.64
CA THR A 2 10.26 -22.23 -2.66
C THR A 2 9.92 -21.70 -4.04
N THR A 3 9.12 -22.42 -4.80
CA THR A 3 8.60 -21.93 -6.08
C THR A 3 7.58 -20.82 -5.76
N SER A 4 7.95 -19.59 -6.05
CA SER A 4 7.03 -18.45 -5.95
C SER A 4 5.77 -18.71 -6.80
N THR A 5 4.61 -18.43 -6.23
CA THR A 5 3.35 -18.52 -6.97
C THR A 5 3.24 -17.30 -7.89
N PRO A 6 3.01 -17.48 -9.20
CA PRO A 6 2.87 -16.35 -10.11
C PRO A 6 1.62 -15.54 -9.81
N LEU A 7 1.70 -14.21 -10.06
CA LEU A 7 0.51 -13.37 -10.16
C LEU A 7 -0.28 -13.79 -11.40
N GLU A 8 -1.54 -14.14 -11.22
CA GLU A 8 -2.46 -14.49 -12.31
C GLU A 8 -3.27 -13.24 -12.70
N PRO A 9 -2.85 -12.50 -13.75
CA PRO A 9 -3.53 -11.28 -14.13
C PRO A 9 -4.91 -11.59 -14.73
N THR A 10 -5.92 -10.87 -14.27
CA THR A 10 -7.25 -10.85 -14.86
C THR A 10 -7.33 -9.79 -15.96
N ALA A 11 -8.49 -9.68 -16.62
CA ALA A 11 -8.71 -8.62 -17.62
C ALA A 11 -8.53 -7.21 -17.02
N ARG A 12 -8.81 -7.03 -15.69
CA ARG A 12 -8.69 -5.74 -15.00
C ARG A 12 -7.27 -5.45 -14.53
N THR A 13 -6.47 -6.47 -14.24
CA THR A 13 -5.11 -6.34 -13.70
C THR A 13 -4.01 -6.62 -14.72
N THR A 14 -4.38 -7.00 -15.95
CA THR A 14 -3.43 -7.21 -17.05
C THR A 14 -2.71 -5.90 -17.40
N VAL A 15 -1.38 -5.94 -17.32
CA VAL A 15 -0.52 -4.80 -17.69
C VAL A 15 -0.41 -4.72 -19.22
N ASN A 16 -1.15 -3.81 -19.83
CA ASN A 16 -1.16 -3.64 -21.30
C ASN A 16 -0.05 -2.72 -21.82
N ARG A 17 0.36 -1.70 -21.04
CA ARG A 17 1.44 -0.77 -21.38
C ARG A 17 2.61 -0.91 -20.41
N GLY A 18 3.83 -0.87 -20.96
CA GLY A 18 5.05 -1.06 -20.16
C GLY A 18 5.11 -2.47 -19.57
N ARG A 19 4.83 -3.50 -20.36
CA ARG A 19 4.85 -4.92 -19.96
C ARG A 19 6.18 -5.34 -19.38
N ASN A 20 7.28 -4.74 -19.85
CA ASN A 20 8.64 -4.94 -19.34
C ASN A 20 8.83 -4.44 -17.90
N ARG A 21 7.86 -3.72 -17.34
CA ARG A 21 7.84 -3.25 -15.94
C ARG A 21 6.92 -4.10 -15.06
N SER A 22 6.20 -5.08 -15.65
CA SER A 22 5.33 -5.98 -14.90
C SER A 22 6.16 -6.91 -14.04
N VAL A 23 5.78 -7.02 -12.77
CA VAL A 23 6.30 -8.01 -11.83
C VAL A 23 5.30 -9.15 -11.77
N ALA A 24 5.73 -10.36 -12.13
CA ALA A 24 4.87 -11.55 -12.17
C ALA A 24 4.97 -12.41 -10.89
N ASP A 25 5.81 -12.04 -9.97
CA ASP A 25 6.13 -12.79 -8.76
C ASP A 25 5.26 -12.27 -7.61
N ARG A 26 4.45 -13.15 -7.02
CA ARG A 26 3.55 -12.84 -5.91
C ARG A 26 4.32 -12.53 -4.63
N ASP A 27 5.45 -13.17 -4.38
CA ASP A 27 6.25 -12.90 -3.19
C ASP A 27 6.84 -11.49 -3.24
N GLN A 28 7.19 -10.99 -4.44
CA GLN A 28 7.62 -9.59 -4.60
C GLN A 28 6.47 -8.60 -4.35
N LEU A 29 5.23 -8.92 -4.76
CA LEU A 29 4.05 -8.13 -4.41
C LEU A 29 3.87 -8.08 -2.89
N HIS A 30 3.91 -9.23 -2.23
CA HIS A 30 3.72 -9.32 -0.78
C HIS A 30 4.82 -8.56 -0.02
N ALA A 31 6.08 -8.71 -0.40
CA ALA A 31 7.20 -7.97 0.19
C ALA A 31 7.06 -6.46 0.00
N PHE A 32 6.61 -6.02 -1.19
CA PHE A 32 6.37 -4.62 -1.47
C PHE A 32 5.21 -4.06 -0.60
N LEU A 33 4.10 -4.78 -0.49
CA LEU A 33 2.96 -4.36 0.35
C LEU A 33 3.34 -4.35 1.83
N ALA A 34 4.20 -5.25 2.29
CA ALA A 34 4.69 -5.28 3.67
C ALA A 34 5.64 -4.12 4.01
N ASP A 35 6.35 -3.56 3.02
CA ASP A 35 7.30 -2.44 3.20
C ASP A 35 6.61 -1.06 3.10
N ALA A 36 5.61 -0.91 2.24
CA ALA A 36 4.94 0.35 1.97
C ALA A 36 4.04 0.77 3.14
N LEU A 37 3.94 2.08 3.40
CA LEU A 37 3.24 2.62 4.58
C LEU A 37 1.83 3.13 4.31
N VAL A 38 1.54 3.52 3.07
CA VAL A 38 0.27 4.17 2.71
C VAL A 38 -0.33 3.50 1.48
N ALA A 39 -1.58 3.10 1.61
CA ALA A 39 -2.42 2.71 0.48
C ALA A 39 -3.36 3.86 0.11
N HIS A 40 -3.85 3.84 -1.13
CA HIS A 40 -4.95 4.69 -1.57
C HIS A 40 -6.11 3.80 -1.98
N ILE A 41 -7.25 3.94 -1.30
CA ILE A 41 -8.48 3.21 -1.64
C ILE A 41 -9.37 4.06 -2.53
N GLY A 42 -9.69 3.54 -3.70
CA GLY A 42 -10.63 4.11 -4.66
C GLY A 42 -12.00 3.44 -4.54
N VAL A 43 -13.03 4.23 -4.33
CA VAL A 43 -14.42 3.80 -4.23
C VAL A 43 -15.32 4.67 -5.11
N VAL A 44 -16.45 4.14 -5.55
CA VAL A 44 -17.50 4.93 -6.20
C VAL A 44 -18.56 5.26 -5.16
N VAL A 45 -18.75 6.55 -4.90
CA VAL A 45 -19.78 7.05 -3.99
C VAL A 45 -20.97 7.50 -4.81
N ALA A 46 -22.17 7.08 -4.40
CA ALA A 46 -23.44 7.53 -4.97
C ALA A 46 -24.13 8.48 -4.00
N GLU A 47 -24.44 9.69 -4.44
CA GLU A 47 -25.10 10.72 -3.66
C GLU A 47 -26.01 11.52 -4.58
N ASP A 48 -27.25 11.79 -4.14
CA ASP A 48 -28.26 12.57 -4.87
C ASP A 48 -28.49 12.10 -6.32
N GLY A 49 -28.44 10.78 -6.56
CA GLY A 49 -28.66 10.18 -7.89
C GLY A 49 -27.46 10.33 -8.84
N GLN A 50 -26.34 10.86 -8.37
CA GLN A 50 -25.08 10.93 -9.09
C GLN A 50 -24.02 10.01 -8.46
N SER A 51 -23.12 9.51 -9.29
CA SER A 51 -21.98 8.70 -8.81
C SER A 51 -20.68 9.37 -9.16
N HIS A 52 -19.76 9.41 -8.21
CA HIS A 52 -18.43 9.95 -8.44
C HIS A 52 -17.35 9.06 -7.76
N PRO A 53 -16.15 8.96 -8.34
CA PRO A 53 -15.05 8.28 -7.70
C PRO A 53 -14.44 9.14 -6.59
N VAL A 54 -14.07 8.50 -5.49
CA VAL A 54 -13.30 9.10 -4.40
C VAL A 54 -12.05 8.25 -4.18
N VAL A 55 -10.90 8.88 -3.99
CA VAL A 55 -9.63 8.21 -3.66
C VAL A 55 -9.10 8.80 -2.36
N LEU A 56 -8.84 7.96 -1.38
CA LEU A 56 -8.42 8.36 -0.04
C LEU A 56 -7.15 7.62 0.39
N PRO A 57 -6.19 8.31 1.02
CA PRO A 57 -5.08 7.63 1.68
C PRO A 57 -5.59 6.87 2.90
N ALA A 58 -5.02 5.71 3.15
CA ALA A 58 -5.36 4.86 4.28
C ALA A 58 -4.11 4.15 4.81
N ALA A 59 -4.02 4.02 6.13
CA ALA A 59 -3.19 3.01 6.73
C ALA A 59 -3.81 1.63 6.43
N PHE A 60 -2.97 0.65 6.16
CA PHE A 60 -3.39 -0.69 5.77
C PHE A 60 -2.47 -1.74 6.40
N ALA A 61 -2.87 -2.98 6.32
CA ALA A 61 -2.02 -4.13 6.58
C ALA A 61 -2.38 -5.27 5.63
N ILE A 62 -1.47 -6.24 5.48
CA ILE A 62 -1.75 -7.49 4.79
C ILE A 62 -1.62 -8.66 5.77
N ASP A 63 -2.47 -9.65 5.59
CA ASP A 63 -2.41 -10.95 6.27
C ASP A 63 -2.36 -12.04 5.19
N LEU A 64 -1.21 -12.70 5.06
CA LEU A 64 -1.02 -13.74 4.06
C LEU A 64 -1.67 -15.07 4.48
N ASP A 65 -1.92 -15.25 5.77
CA ASP A 65 -2.63 -16.37 6.35
C ASP A 65 -4.12 -16.06 6.60
N GLY A 66 -4.56 -14.87 6.14
CA GLY A 66 -5.92 -14.37 6.30
C GLY A 66 -6.97 -15.22 5.55
N PRO A 67 -8.26 -15.00 5.84
CA PRO A 67 -9.33 -15.87 5.35
C PRO A 67 -9.63 -15.72 3.85
N ASP A 68 -9.15 -14.66 3.20
CA ASP A 68 -9.44 -14.40 1.79
C ASP A 68 -8.42 -15.08 0.85
N PRO A 69 -8.81 -15.39 -0.40
CA PRO A 69 -7.90 -16.02 -1.36
C PRO A 69 -6.62 -15.22 -1.61
N ASP A 70 -5.48 -15.89 -1.51
CA ASP A 70 -4.12 -15.34 -1.68
C ASP A 70 -3.73 -14.28 -0.65
N GLY A 71 -4.42 -14.26 0.51
CA GLY A 71 -4.24 -13.33 1.60
C GLY A 71 -5.25 -12.17 1.59
N THR A 72 -5.29 -11.44 2.68
CA THR A 72 -6.22 -10.35 2.93
C THR A 72 -5.49 -9.03 3.09
N LEU A 73 -5.98 -7.98 2.44
CA LEU A 73 -5.59 -6.60 2.69
C LEU A 73 -6.67 -5.95 3.56
N TYR A 74 -6.27 -5.42 4.72
CA TYR A 74 -7.16 -4.71 5.63
C TYR A 74 -6.96 -3.21 5.55
N VAL A 75 -8.06 -2.47 5.51
CA VAL A 75 -8.13 -1.03 5.74
C VAL A 75 -9.16 -0.75 6.81
N HIS A 76 -9.00 0.34 7.55
CA HIS A 76 -9.94 0.71 8.61
C HIS A 76 -10.35 2.17 8.52
N GLY A 77 -11.44 2.51 9.19
CA GLY A 77 -11.91 3.88 9.28
C GLY A 77 -13.07 4.02 10.24
N SER A 78 -13.55 5.26 10.39
CA SER A 78 -14.74 5.51 11.22
C SER A 78 -16.00 4.94 10.57
N VAL A 79 -16.85 4.27 11.36
CA VAL A 79 -18.17 3.81 10.91
C VAL A 79 -19.05 4.94 10.36
N ALA A 80 -18.76 6.19 10.73
CA ALA A 80 -19.47 7.36 10.24
C ALA A 80 -18.99 7.84 8.86
N ALA A 81 -17.86 7.33 8.36
CA ALA A 81 -17.29 7.77 7.10
C ALA A 81 -18.15 7.32 5.90
N GLY A 82 -18.58 8.27 5.07
CA GLY A 82 -19.43 8.01 3.91
C GLY A 82 -18.78 7.06 2.89
N TRP A 83 -17.49 7.26 2.61
CA TRP A 83 -16.75 6.41 1.69
C TRP A 83 -16.67 4.95 2.14
N LEU A 84 -16.55 4.71 3.45
CA LEU A 84 -16.45 3.37 4.01
C LEU A 84 -17.79 2.63 3.85
N ARG A 85 -18.93 3.33 4.06
CA ARG A 85 -20.24 2.76 3.77
C ARG A 85 -20.43 2.47 2.27
N ALA A 86 -19.94 3.35 1.40
CA ALA A 86 -19.99 3.14 -0.05
C ALA A 86 -19.10 1.98 -0.52
N ALA A 87 -18.04 1.66 0.23
CA ALA A 87 -17.13 0.56 -0.07
C ALA A 87 -17.66 -0.81 0.37
N GLN A 88 -18.62 -0.86 1.31
CA GLN A 88 -19.18 -2.11 1.81
C GLN A 88 -19.80 -2.93 0.68
N ASP A 89 -19.34 -4.18 0.51
CA ASP A 89 -19.75 -5.12 -0.52
C ASP A 89 -19.57 -4.63 -1.98
N ALA A 90 -18.93 -3.46 -2.13
CA ALA A 90 -18.59 -2.91 -3.45
C ALA A 90 -17.23 -3.41 -3.93
N THR A 91 -17.02 -3.39 -5.23
CA THR A 91 -15.68 -3.56 -5.80
C THR A 91 -14.91 -2.27 -5.59
N VAL A 92 -13.76 -2.38 -4.90
CA VAL A 92 -12.82 -1.28 -4.66
C VAL A 92 -11.53 -1.48 -5.42
N CYS A 93 -10.77 -0.42 -5.55
CA CYS A 93 -9.40 -0.46 -6.07
C CYS A 93 -8.46 0.10 -4.98
N VAL A 94 -7.54 -0.72 -4.50
CA VAL A 94 -6.50 -0.29 -3.57
C VAL A 94 -5.19 -0.17 -4.33
N THR A 95 -4.56 1.00 -4.29
CA THR A 95 -3.26 1.24 -4.90
C THR A 95 -2.22 1.59 -3.85
N VAL A 96 -1.01 1.05 -4.04
CA VAL A 96 0.15 1.35 -3.22
C VAL A 96 1.26 1.78 -4.15
N THR A 97 1.97 2.88 -3.83
CA THR A 97 3.04 3.39 -4.68
C THR A 97 4.18 3.93 -3.83
N GLU A 98 5.40 3.50 -4.15
CA GLU A 98 6.64 4.07 -3.66
C GLU A 98 7.41 4.70 -4.82
N LEU A 99 7.89 5.92 -4.62
CA LEU A 99 8.72 6.64 -5.57
C LEU A 99 10.20 6.43 -5.22
N ASP A 100 10.91 5.69 -6.06
CA ASP A 100 12.31 5.29 -5.83
C ASP A 100 13.31 6.20 -6.56
N GLY A 101 12.85 7.13 -7.42
CA GLY A 101 13.75 8.11 -8.05
C GLY A 101 13.10 8.93 -9.17
N LEU A 102 13.77 10.04 -9.51
CA LEU A 102 13.42 10.90 -10.63
C LEU A 102 14.37 10.64 -11.79
N VAL A 103 13.86 10.38 -12.97
CA VAL A 103 14.66 10.05 -14.16
C VAL A 103 14.66 11.23 -15.12
N ALA A 104 15.82 11.84 -15.29
CA ALA A 104 16.06 12.90 -16.25
C ALA A 104 16.50 12.30 -17.60
N GLY A 105 15.60 12.25 -18.54
CA GLY A 105 15.89 11.94 -19.94
C GLY A 105 16.56 13.13 -20.64
N ARG A 106 17.17 12.88 -21.78
CA ARG A 106 17.79 13.92 -22.61
C ARG A 106 16.77 14.70 -23.45
N SER A 107 15.55 14.17 -23.56
CA SER A 107 14.40 14.89 -24.11
C SER A 107 13.24 14.87 -23.13
N ALA A 108 12.28 15.78 -23.25
CA ALA A 108 11.10 15.82 -22.40
C ALA A 108 10.28 14.52 -22.44
N PHE A 109 10.28 13.85 -23.58
CA PHE A 109 9.57 12.60 -23.80
C PHE A 109 10.14 11.43 -22.97
N HIS A 110 11.45 11.42 -22.72
CA HIS A 110 12.15 10.35 -22.01
C HIS A 110 12.30 10.59 -20.50
N HIS A 111 11.80 11.73 -19.97
CA HIS A 111 11.69 11.93 -18.53
C HIS A 111 10.75 10.88 -17.93
N SER A 112 11.09 10.37 -16.75
CA SER A 112 10.34 9.28 -16.11
C SER A 112 10.56 9.28 -14.59
N MET A 113 10.06 8.23 -13.93
CA MET A 113 10.28 7.97 -12.51
C MET A 113 10.69 6.51 -12.31
N ASN A 114 11.54 6.26 -11.33
CA ASN A 114 11.75 4.93 -10.76
C ASN A 114 10.71 4.74 -9.66
N TYR A 115 10.03 3.62 -9.66
CA TYR A 115 8.91 3.38 -8.74
C TYR A 115 8.60 1.90 -8.61
N ARG A 116 7.94 1.56 -7.51
CA ARG A 116 7.20 0.31 -7.32
C ARG A 116 5.73 0.67 -7.10
N SER A 117 4.82 -0.04 -7.75
CA SER A 117 3.38 0.18 -7.56
C SER A 117 2.60 -1.11 -7.65
N ALA A 118 1.62 -1.26 -6.77
CA ALA A 118 0.66 -2.36 -6.77
C ALA A 118 -0.76 -1.82 -6.94
N VAL A 119 -1.59 -2.61 -7.60
CA VAL A 119 -3.03 -2.38 -7.72
C VAL A 119 -3.73 -3.67 -7.32
N VAL A 120 -4.61 -3.60 -6.33
CA VAL A 120 -5.46 -4.69 -5.87
C VAL A 120 -6.91 -4.32 -6.14
N ILE A 121 -7.66 -5.19 -6.82
CA ILE A 121 -9.07 -4.96 -7.15
C ILE A 121 -9.88 -6.12 -6.57
N GLY A 122 -10.90 -5.81 -5.79
CA GLY A 122 -11.74 -6.86 -5.21
C GLY A 122 -12.98 -6.32 -4.50
N PRO A 123 -13.90 -7.20 -4.13
CA PRO A 123 -15.00 -6.84 -3.26
C PRO A 123 -14.45 -6.49 -1.87
N ALA A 124 -14.92 -5.38 -1.31
CA ALA A 124 -14.54 -4.99 0.05
C ALA A 124 -15.57 -5.56 1.03
N ARG A 125 -15.18 -6.60 1.75
CA ARG A 125 -15.98 -7.25 2.78
C ARG A 125 -15.85 -6.50 4.10
N VAL A 126 -16.98 -6.25 4.78
CA VAL A 126 -16.95 -5.79 6.17
C VAL A 126 -16.48 -6.92 7.07
N VAL A 127 -15.57 -6.63 7.98
CA VAL A 127 -15.11 -7.60 8.98
C VAL A 127 -16.03 -7.56 10.19
N ASP A 128 -16.99 -8.49 10.24
CA ASP A 128 -17.99 -8.58 11.31
C ASP A 128 -17.53 -9.48 12.46
N ASP A 129 -16.69 -10.50 12.20
CA ASP A 129 -16.14 -11.35 13.23
C ASP A 129 -15.25 -10.55 14.19
N PRO A 130 -15.54 -10.58 15.51
CA PRO A 130 -14.79 -9.78 16.48
C PRO A 130 -13.32 -10.17 16.59
N GLY A 131 -12.98 -11.46 16.38
CA GLY A 131 -11.62 -11.97 16.43
C GLY A 131 -10.82 -11.48 15.23
N GLU A 132 -11.34 -11.63 14.02
CA GLU A 132 -10.73 -11.12 12.79
C GLU A 132 -10.56 -9.59 12.84
N ARG A 133 -11.58 -8.86 13.34
CA ARG A 133 -11.51 -7.41 13.46
C ARG A 133 -10.41 -6.94 14.40
N GLN A 134 -10.29 -7.56 15.58
CA GLN A 134 -9.20 -7.22 16.50
C GLN A 134 -7.85 -7.55 15.88
N HIS A 135 -7.70 -8.73 15.29
CA HIS A 135 -6.48 -9.14 14.59
C HIS A 135 -6.09 -8.16 13.47
N ALA A 136 -7.03 -7.76 12.64
CA ALA A 136 -6.79 -6.78 11.57
C ALA A 136 -6.31 -5.41 12.10
N LEU A 137 -6.89 -4.94 13.21
CA LEU A 137 -6.46 -3.69 13.84
C LEU A 137 -5.06 -3.81 14.45
N ASP A 138 -4.74 -4.95 15.08
CA ASP A 138 -3.40 -5.22 15.59
C ASP A 138 -2.37 -5.27 14.46
N LEU A 139 -2.70 -5.92 13.34
CA LEU A 139 -1.86 -5.94 12.13
C LEU A 139 -1.61 -4.53 11.57
N VAL A 140 -2.61 -3.65 11.53
CA VAL A 140 -2.41 -2.26 11.06
C VAL A 140 -1.46 -1.50 11.98
N VAL A 141 -1.54 -1.70 13.30
CA VAL A 141 -0.60 -1.11 14.26
C VAL A 141 0.81 -1.66 14.03
N ASP A 142 0.94 -2.98 13.88
CA ASP A 142 2.23 -3.66 13.71
C ASP A 142 2.84 -3.42 12.31
N HIS A 143 2.04 -3.14 11.31
CA HIS A 143 2.53 -2.70 10.01
C HIS A 143 3.24 -1.33 10.09
N MET A 144 2.73 -0.42 10.89
CA MET A 144 3.38 0.87 11.14
C MET A 144 4.61 0.72 12.04
N ILE A 145 4.47 0.01 13.17
CA ILE A 145 5.53 -0.21 14.16
C ILE A 145 5.51 -1.68 14.59
N PRO A 146 6.38 -2.54 14.03
CA PRO A 146 6.37 -3.98 14.27
C PRO A 146 6.47 -4.38 15.75
N GLY A 147 5.51 -5.18 16.22
CA GLY A 147 5.39 -5.66 17.59
C GLY A 147 4.78 -4.66 18.56
N ARG A 148 4.28 -3.51 18.07
CA ARG A 148 3.72 -2.47 18.93
C ARG A 148 2.40 -2.88 19.55
N SER A 149 1.54 -3.57 18.83
CA SER A 149 0.22 -3.99 19.29
C SER A 149 0.29 -4.75 20.62
N ALA A 150 1.28 -5.64 20.78
CA ALA A 150 1.50 -6.42 21.98
C ALA A 150 1.87 -5.59 23.23
N THR A 151 2.28 -4.34 23.06
CA THR A 151 2.65 -3.43 24.17
C THR A 151 1.53 -2.47 24.56
N LEU A 152 0.43 -2.48 23.80
CA LEU A 152 -0.72 -1.61 24.02
C LEU A 152 -1.82 -2.33 24.81
N ARG A 153 -2.68 -1.57 25.47
CA ARG A 153 -3.92 -2.13 26.03
C ARG A 153 -4.85 -2.59 24.91
N ALA A 154 -5.67 -3.55 25.20
CA ALA A 154 -6.73 -3.97 24.28
C ALA A 154 -7.70 -2.81 23.96
N SER A 155 -8.26 -2.84 22.75
CA SER A 155 -9.28 -1.90 22.32
C SER A 155 -10.53 -2.00 23.19
N THR A 156 -11.08 -0.87 23.58
CA THR A 156 -12.35 -0.83 24.32
C THR A 156 -13.53 -1.16 23.39
N ARG A 157 -14.65 -1.57 23.96
CA ARG A 157 -15.89 -1.80 23.20
C ARG A 157 -16.34 -0.56 22.42
N LYS A 158 -16.11 0.64 22.98
CA LYS A 158 -16.47 1.92 22.32
C LYS A 158 -15.58 2.19 21.12
N GLU A 159 -14.28 1.94 21.22
CA GLU A 159 -13.33 2.08 20.12
C GLU A 159 -13.64 1.10 18.99
N LEU A 160 -13.88 -0.17 19.31
CA LEU A 160 -14.28 -1.18 18.32
C LEU A 160 -15.61 -0.85 17.65
N ALA A 161 -16.59 -0.34 18.40
CA ALA A 161 -17.89 0.07 17.85
C ALA A 161 -17.81 1.31 16.93
N ALA A 162 -16.78 2.16 17.12
CA ALA A 162 -16.56 3.36 16.30
C ALA A 162 -15.71 3.09 15.06
N THR A 163 -15.07 1.90 14.98
CA THR A 163 -14.12 1.55 13.92
C THR A 163 -14.67 0.41 13.07
N ALA A 164 -14.79 0.64 11.78
CA ALA A 164 -15.06 -0.41 10.81
C ALA A 164 -13.76 -0.84 10.11
N VAL A 165 -13.68 -2.13 9.80
CA VAL A 165 -12.58 -2.74 9.05
C VAL A 165 -13.15 -3.33 7.78
N LEU A 166 -12.49 -3.06 6.65
CA LEU A 166 -12.76 -3.68 5.36
C LEU A 166 -11.62 -4.61 5.00
N ALA A 167 -11.97 -5.79 4.51
CA ALA A 167 -11.09 -6.81 4.00
C ALA A 167 -11.21 -6.89 2.48
N VAL A 168 -10.09 -6.89 1.77
CA VAL A 168 -10.02 -7.01 0.31
C VAL A 168 -9.10 -8.17 -0.03
N PRO A 169 -9.55 -9.18 -0.81
CA PRO A 169 -8.72 -10.30 -1.23
C PRO A 169 -7.51 -9.84 -2.04
N LEU A 170 -6.32 -10.40 -1.78
CA LEU A 170 -5.10 -10.12 -2.55
C LEU A 170 -5.04 -10.87 -3.89
N ARG A 171 -6.03 -11.69 -4.21
CA ARG A 171 -6.05 -12.57 -5.39
C ARG A 171 -5.93 -11.80 -6.70
N GLU A 172 -6.72 -10.74 -6.88
CA GLU A 172 -6.73 -9.95 -8.12
C GLU A 172 -5.83 -8.73 -7.97
N ALA A 173 -4.55 -8.93 -8.21
CA ALA A 173 -3.53 -7.90 -8.06
C ALA A 173 -2.62 -7.81 -9.29
N SER A 174 -1.99 -6.66 -9.46
CA SER A 174 -0.87 -6.44 -10.38
C SER A 174 0.19 -5.59 -9.72
N MET A 175 1.44 -5.80 -10.13
CA MET A 175 2.56 -4.99 -9.67
C MET A 175 3.40 -4.52 -10.85
N LYS A 176 3.91 -3.31 -10.76
CA LYS A 176 4.89 -2.72 -11.67
C LYS A 176 6.09 -2.19 -10.90
N ALA A 177 7.27 -2.36 -11.47
CA ALA A 177 8.49 -1.74 -10.98
C ALA A 177 9.30 -1.17 -12.15
N ARG A 178 9.93 -0.03 -11.92
CA ARG A 178 10.91 0.57 -12.82
C ARG A 178 12.10 1.03 -12.00
N ALA A 179 13.30 0.66 -12.47
CA ALA A 179 14.57 1.10 -11.93
C ALA A 179 15.52 1.48 -13.07
N GLY A 180 16.53 2.29 -12.77
CA GLY A 180 17.61 2.64 -13.68
C GLY A 180 17.47 4.01 -14.33
N GLY A 181 18.38 4.28 -15.26
CA GLY A 181 18.49 5.56 -15.96
C GLY A 181 17.44 5.78 -17.06
N PRO A 182 17.56 6.87 -17.82
CA PRO A 182 16.72 7.14 -18.98
C PRO A 182 16.99 6.12 -20.11
N VAL A 183 15.99 5.95 -20.96
CA VAL A 183 16.11 5.20 -22.22
C VAL A 183 15.86 6.24 -23.32
N ASP A 184 16.96 6.85 -23.78
CA ASP A 184 16.93 7.94 -24.77
C ASP A 184 17.22 7.40 -26.16
N GLU A 185 16.83 8.17 -27.18
CA GLU A 185 17.21 7.89 -28.58
C GLU A 185 18.71 8.18 -28.80
N PRO A 186 19.37 7.49 -29.74
CA PRO A 186 20.79 7.69 -30.01
C PRO A 186 21.17 9.14 -30.31
N GLU A 187 20.34 9.85 -31.07
CA GLU A 187 20.55 11.25 -31.45
C GLU A 187 20.54 12.18 -30.23
N ASP A 188 19.69 11.91 -29.22
CA ASP A 188 19.64 12.66 -27.97
C ASP A 188 20.88 12.39 -27.10
N VAL A 189 21.41 11.16 -27.16
CA VAL A 189 22.65 10.80 -26.46
C VAL A 189 23.84 11.53 -27.06
N ASP A 190 23.93 11.58 -28.39
CA ASP A 190 25.03 12.21 -29.12
C ASP A 190 25.02 13.77 -29.01
N ALA A 191 23.85 14.37 -28.69
CA ALA A 191 23.71 15.79 -28.43
C ALA A 191 24.44 16.27 -27.15
N GLY A 192 24.96 15.37 -26.31
CA GLY A 192 25.77 15.72 -25.15
C GLY A 192 24.99 16.29 -23.95
N VAL A 193 23.66 16.28 -23.98
CA VAL A 193 22.83 16.68 -22.84
C VAL A 193 22.96 15.62 -21.74
N TRP A 194 23.07 16.06 -20.48
CA TRP A 194 23.15 15.12 -19.36
C TRP A 194 21.85 14.31 -19.21
N GLY A 195 22.00 13.00 -19.00
CA GLY A 195 20.91 12.08 -18.69
C GLY A 195 21.28 11.20 -17.52
N GLY A 196 20.32 10.90 -16.65
CA GLY A 196 20.57 10.08 -15.45
C GLY A 196 19.34 9.98 -14.56
N HIS A 197 19.54 9.68 -13.28
CA HIS A 197 18.44 9.67 -12.31
C HIS A 197 18.92 10.14 -10.93
N ILE A 198 17.97 10.68 -10.17
CA ILE A 198 18.15 11.06 -8.77
C ILE A 198 17.47 9.96 -7.95
N PRO A 199 18.19 9.13 -7.20
CA PRO A 199 17.57 8.17 -6.29
C PRO A 199 16.84 8.91 -5.16
N LEU A 200 15.69 8.38 -4.76
CA LEU A 200 14.92 8.84 -3.61
C LEU A 200 14.90 7.71 -2.58
N HIS A 201 15.09 8.08 -1.32
CA HIS A 201 15.08 7.17 -0.19
C HIS A 201 14.16 7.71 0.88
N ARG A 202 13.34 6.82 1.46
CA ARG A 202 12.60 7.11 2.67
C ARG A 202 13.57 7.01 3.86
N VAL A 203 13.60 8.02 4.70
CA VAL A 203 14.42 8.03 5.93
C VAL A 203 13.58 8.56 7.08
N ALA A 204 13.66 7.93 8.24
CA ALA A 204 13.07 8.43 9.45
C ALA A 204 14.04 9.35 10.22
N GLY A 205 13.50 10.32 10.93
CA GLY A 205 14.25 11.08 11.93
C GLY A 205 14.27 10.35 13.29
N GLU A 206 14.97 10.94 14.25
CA GLU A 206 14.92 10.47 15.63
C GLU A 206 13.48 10.52 16.18
N PRO A 207 13.06 9.51 16.96
CA PRO A 207 11.75 9.54 17.61
C PRO A 207 11.58 10.76 18.52
N VAL A 208 10.47 11.48 18.34
CA VAL A 208 10.13 12.64 19.17
C VAL A 208 9.16 12.18 20.26
N THR A 209 9.58 12.36 21.52
CA THR A 209 8.75 12.00 22.70
C THR A 209 7.63 13.03 22.88
N GLY A 210 6.39 12.56 23.07
CA GLY A 210 5.26 13.44 23.39
C GLY A 210 5.42 14.13 24.74
N GLU A 211 4.80 15.32 24.92
CA GLU A 211 4.94 16.13 26.12
C GLU A 211 4.46 15.43 27.41
N ASP A 212 3.48 14.53 27.28
CA ASP A 212 2.87 13.74 28.37
C ASP A 212 3.42 12.31 28.47
N ALA A 213 4.43 11.96 27.67
CA ALA A 213 5.02 10.64 27.71
C ALA A 213 6.04 10.50 28.85
N ASN A 214 6.05 9.33 29.48
CA ASN A 214 6.99 9.00 30.54
C ASN A 214 8.17 8.17 30.00
N GLY A 215 9.36 8.73 30.05
CA GLY A 215 10.60 8.04 29.68
C GLY A 215 10.95 8.12 28.18
N PRO A 216 12.03 7.43 27.79
CA PRO A 216 12.53 7.44 26.40
C PRO A 216 11.63 6.64 25.48
N ALA A 217 11.81 6.84 24.15
CA ALA A 217 11.13 6.04 23.14
C ALA A 217 11.41 4.54 23.34
N PRO A 218 10.40 3.67 23.32
CA PRO A 218 10.58 2.23 23.53
C PRO A 218 11.31 1.59 22.35
N ALA A 219 11.88 0.39 22.60
CA ALA A 219 12.78 -0.27 21.65
C ALA A 219 12.15 -0.62 20.29
N ASP A 220 10.85 -0.89 20.23
CA ASP A 220 10.10 -1.13 18.98
C ASP A 220 10.07 0.13 18.10
N VAL A 221 9.80 1.31 18.68
CA VAL A 221 9.80 2.60 17.99
C VAL A 221 11.20 2.98 17.50
N VAL A 222 12.23 2.79 18.34
CA VAL A 222 13.62 3.06 17.94
C VAL A 222 14.05 2.13 16.78
N ARG A 223 13.75 0.84 16.88
CA ARG A 223 14.05 -0.12 15.78
C ARG A 223 13.32 0.25 14.49
N ARG A 224 12.05 0.69 14.60
CA ARG A 224 11.29 1.11 13.41
C ARG A 224 11.93 2.33 12.75
N ALA A 225 12.28 3.36 13.51
CA ALA A 225 12.97 4.54 12.98
C ALA A 225 14.28 4.17 12.27
N ALA A 226 15.05 3.25 12.84
CA ALA A 226 16.31 2.78 12.23
C ALA A 226 16.12 1.91 10.98
N SER A 227 14.91 1.37 10.72
CA SER A 227 14.59 0.49 9.58
C SER A 227 13.93 1.21 8.40
N LEU A 228 13.55 2.47 8.55
CA LEU A 228 12.92 3.30 7.51
C LEU A 228 13.92 4.16 6.76
#